data_b52e7dabdb13b0cb0457a1fce5185e9e
#
_entry.id   b52e7dabdb13b0cb0457a1fce5185e9e
#
_cell.length_a   1.000
_cell.length_b   1.000
_cell.length_c   1.000
_cell.angle_alpha   90.00
_cell.angle_beta   90.00
_cell.angle_gamma   90.00
#
_symmetry.space_group_name_H-M   'P 1'
#
loop_
_entity.id
_entity.type
_entity.pdbx_description
1 polymer ?
#
loop_
_entity_poly.entity_id
_entity_poly.type
_entity_poly.pdbx_seq_one_letter_code
_entity_poly.pdbx_strand_id
1 'polypeptide(L)'
;MNLNNRIRKILKEYSLDEVSDEIYDYVKSNPDGRFIMSEEELINFKNEPNQGVNDKPNGLWYAMGSSWIDWVKDNMPEWEYDNVFSVELDPSKVLKLSSYDDIMEFTSRYRKNYHGFIMIDWGKVSQEYSGIEISPYIGRARKLNWYYTWDVASGCIWNQDAVKSIKKV
;
A
#
# COMPACT_ATOMS: atom_id res chain seq x y z
N MET A 1 3.60 -7.25 39.30
CA MET A 1 3.77 -6.91 37.87
C MET A 1 4.73 -7.92 37.26
N ASN A 2 4.29 -8.74 36.31
CA ASN A 2 5.04 -9.85 35.73
C ASN A 2 6.28 -9.31 34.98
N LEU A 3 7.41 -10.01 35.09
CA LEU A 3 8.69 -9.69 34.45
C LEU A 3 8.54 -9.42 32.96
N ASN A 4 7.71 -10.21 32.28
CA ASN A 4 7.40 -10.04 30.86
C ASN A 4 6.70 -8.71 30.53
N ASN A 5 5.84 -8.21 31.41
CA ASN A 5 5.21 -6.90 31.23
C ASN A 5 6.20 -5.74 31.49
N ARG A 6 7.18 -5.96 32.35
CA ARG A 6 8.25 -4.99 32.62
C ARG A 6 9.25 -4.93 31.47
N ILE A 7 9.60 -6.09 30.90
CA ILE A 7 10.47 -6.20 29.73
C ILE A 7 9.77 -5.59 28.51
N ARG A 8 8.49 -5.89 28.28
CA ARG A 8 7.70 -5.26 27.19
C ARG A 8 7.59 -3.75 27.35
N LYS A 9 7.41 -3.25 28.57
CA LYS A 9 7.38 -1.81 28.85
C LYS A 9 8.74 -1.16 28.59
N ILE A 10 9.84 -1.81 29.00
CA ILE A 10 11.21 -1.33 28.74
C ILE A 10 11.52 -1.38 27.24
N LEU A 11 11.17 -2.46 26.55
CA LEU A 11 11.33 -2.57 25.10
C LEU A 11 10.49 -1.51 24.35
N LYS A 12 9.30 -1.19 24.85
CA LYS A 12 8.45 -0.12 24.31
C LYS A 12 8.99 1.29 24.57
N GLU A 13 9.66 1.50 25.73
CA GLU A 13 10.35 2.76 26.07
C GLU A 13 11.69 2.92 25.30
N TYR A 14 12.21 1.85 24.70
CA TYR A 14 13.46 1.83 23.91
C TYR A 14 13.24 1.32 22.47
N SER A 15 11.98 1.06 22.06
CA SER A 15 11.66 0.66 20.69
C SER A 15 11.71 1.91 19.81
N LEU A 16 12.78 2.00 19.06
CA LEU A 16 13.00 2.98 17.99
C LEU A 16 12.15 2.66 16.73
N ASP A 17 11.25 1.66 16.83
CA ASP A 17 10.57 1.04 15.69
C ASP A 17 9.10 1.47 15.55
N GLU A 18 8.64 2.49 16.27
CA GLU A 18 7.28 3.02 16.16
C GLU A 18 7.30 4.39 15.44
N VAL A 19 6.33 4.61 14.57
CA VAL A 19 6.08 5.94 13.99
C VAL A 19 5.86 6.94 15.11
N SER A 20 6.68 8.00 15.16
CA SER A 20 6.55 9.03 16.18
C SER A 20 5.19 9.74 16.07
N ASP A 21 4.69 10.26 17.21
CA ASP A 21 3.41 10.98 17.24
C ASP A 21 3.42 12.16 16.25
N GLU A 22 4.55 12.85 16.09
CA GLU A 22 4.70 13.98 15.16
C GLU A 22 4.54 13.55 13.71
N ILE A 23 5.18 12.44 13.31
CA ILE A 23 5.06 11.87 11.96
C ILE A 23 3.63 11.37 11.74
N TYR A 24 3.04 10.68 12.72
CA TYR A 24 1.66 10.20 12.63
C TYR A 24 0.67 11.35 12.44
N ASP A 25 0.79 12.41 13.23
CA ASP A 25 -0.07 13.61 13.13
C ASP A 25 0.08 14.30 11.77
N TYR A 26 1.33 14.37 11.25
CA TYR A 26 1.57 14.88 9.90
C TYR A 26 0.86 14.03 8.83
N VAL A 27 1.04 12.71 8.86
CA VAL A 27 0.42 11.79 7.90
C VAL A 27 -1.10 11.85 7.99
N LYS A 28 -1.66 11.87 9.19
CA LYS A 28 -3.10 11.95 9.45
C LYS A 28 -3.72 13.27 8.98
N SER A 29 -2.97 14.37 9.07
CA SER A 29 -3.42 15.69 8.57
C SER A 29 -3.39 15.79 7.04
N ASN A 30 -2.80 14.80 6.35
CA ASN A 30 -2.70 14.72 4.89
C ASN A 30 -3.43 13.46 4.34
N PRO A 31 -4.76 13.38 4.43
CA PRO A 31 -5.52 12.17 4.10
C PRO A 31 -5.41 11.75 2.63
N ASP A 32 -5.15 12.69 1.72
CA ASP A 32 -4.93 12.44 0.29
C ASP A 32 -3.45 12.24 -0.06
N GLY A 33 -2.56 12.33 0.94
CA GLY A 33 -1.13 12.06 0.79
C GLY A 33 -0.86 10.57 0.57
N ARG A 34 0.22 10.26 -0.12
CA ARG A 34 0.70 8.88 -0.37
C ARG A 34 1.92 8.64 0.49
N PHE A 35 1.86 7.60 1.32
CA PHE A 35 2.92 7.33 2.29
C PHE A 35 3.36 5.88 2.25
N ILE A 36 4.68 5.67 2.34
CA ILE A 36 5.33 4.37 2.50
C ILE A 36 5.87 4.29 3.92
N MET A 37 5.59 3.19 4.61
CA MET A 37 6.22 2.83 5.88
C MET A 37 7.27 1.76 5.62
N SER A 38 8.50 1.92 6.13
CA SER A 38 9.63 1.06 5.78
C SER A 38 10.62 0.88 6.93
N GLU A 39 11.28 -0.28 6.99
CA GLU A 39 12.47 -0.51 7.80
C GLU A 39 13.69 0.27 7.26
N GLU A 40 13.70 0.52 5.96
CA GLU A 40 14.84 1.10 5.28
C GLU A 40 14.90 2.62 5.46
N GLU A 41 16.10 3.15 5.65
CA GLU A 41 16.37 4.59 5.71
C GLU A 41 16.22 5.33 4.38
N LEU A 42 16.24 4.58 3.27
CA LEU A 42 16.09 5.06 1.92
C LEU A 42 15.25 4.09 1.09
N ILE A 43 14.33 4.61 0.31
CA ILE A 43 13.60 3.80 -0.66
C ILE A 43 14.40 3.67 -1.95
N ASN A 44 14.91 2.46 -2.20
CA ASN A 44 15.59 2.13 -3.45
C ASN A 44 14.65 1.31 -4.34
N PHE A 45 13.71 1.99 -4.99
CA PHE A 45 12.75 1.36 -5.89
C PHE A 45 13.37 1.08 -7.26
N LYS A 46 13.14 -0.13 -7.75
CA LYS A 46 13.50 -0.56 -9.11
C LYS A 46 12.25 -0.95 -9.88
N ASN A 47 12.32 -0.82 -11.21
CA ASN A 47 11.24 -1.28 -12.07
C ASN A 47 10.99 -2.78 -11.91
N GLU A 48 9.70 -3.15 -11.82
CA GLU A 48 9.22 -4.53 -11.78
C GLU A 48 8.49 -4.87 -13.09
N PRO A 49 9.24 -5.15 -14.17
CA PRO A 49 8.65 -5.34 -15.50
C PRO A 49 7.87 -6.65 -15.64
N ASN A 50 8.18 -7.64 -14.78
CA ASN A 50 7.59 -8.97 -14.87
C ASN A 50 6.37 -9.10 -13.96
N GLN A 51 5.26 -8.55 -14.42
CA GLN A 51 3.97 -8.71 -13.77
C GLN A 51 3.33 -10.05 -14.19
N GLY A 52 2.74 -10.76 -13.23
CA GLY A 52 2.09 -12.04 -13.46
C GLY A 52 0.57 -11.97 -13.37
N VAL A 53 -0.04 -13.15 -13.22
CA VAL A 53 -1.46 -13.32 -12.89
C VAL A 53 -1.57 -13.59 -11.40
N ASN A 54 -2.05 -12.63 -10.64
CA ASN A 54 -2.10 -12.66 -9.17
C ASN A 54 -3.30 -11.86 -8.63
N ASP A 55 -3.47 -11.90 -7.32
CA ASP A 55 -4.35 -11.00 -6.57
C ASP A 55 -3.79 -9.58 -6.49
N LYS A 56 -2.46 -9.45 -6.32
CA LYS A 56 -1.76 -8.17 -6.21
C LYS A 56 -0.63 -8.04 -7.24
N PRO A 57 -0.33 -6.81 -7.71
CA PRO A 57 0.86 -6.57 -8.53
C PRO A 57 2.14 -6.56 -7.67
N ASN A 58 3.28 -6.78 -8.34
CA ASN A 58 4.59 -6.57 -7.75
C ASN A 58 5.02 -5.11 -7.93
N GLY A 59 5.65 -4.53 -6.92
CA GLY A 59 6.14 -3.15 -7.00
C GLY A 59 6.25 -2.46 -5.65
N LEU A 60 6.40 -1.14 -5.70
CA LEU A 60 6.45 -0.27 -4.53
C LEU A 60 5.03 0.07 -4.07
N TRP A 61 4.69 -0.36 -2.86
CA TRP A 61 3.40 -0.11 -2.24
C TRP A 61 3.41 1.17 -1.41
N TYR A 62 2.30 1.90 -1.47
CA TYR A 62 2.02 3.05 -0.61
C TYR A 62 0.56 3.02 -0.17
N ALA A 63 0.24 3.73 0.90
CA ALA A 63 -1.13 3.90 1.37
C ALA A 63 -1.54 5.36 1.40
N MET A 64 -2.86 5.62 1.44
CA MET A 64 -3.42 6.96 1.49
C MET A 64 -3.54 7.43 2.94
N GLY A 65 -2.98 8.60 3.24
CA GLY A 65 -2.99 9.14 4.60
C GLY A 65 -2.46 8.15 5.63
N SER A 66 -3.09 8.10 6.80
CA SER A 66 -2.72 7.19 7.89
C SER A 66 -3.27 5.77 7.76
N SER A 67 -3.98 5.44 6.66
CA SER A 67 -4.75 4.19 6.55
C SER A 67 -3.94 2.91 6.79
N TRP A 68 -2.67 2.84 6.34
CA TRP A 68 -1.80 1.69 6.60
C TRP A 68 -1.27 1.68 8.03
N ILE A 69 -0.87 2.83 8.56
CA ILE A 69 -0.38 2.95 9.94
C ILE A 69 -1.49 2.54 10.92
N ASP A 70 -2.72 3.01 10.71
CA ASP A 70 -3.87 2.66 11.53
C ASP A 70 -4.16 1.16 11.46
N TRP A 71 -4.15 0.60 10.23
CA TRP A 71 -4.39 -0.83 10.03
C TRP A 71 -3.31 -1.70 10.71
N VAL A 72 -2.04 -1.33 10.59
CA VAL A 72 -0.91 -2.05 11.21
C VAL A 72 -1.02 -2.00 12.73
N LYS A 73 -1.29 -0.84 13.32
CA LYS A 73 -1.48 -0.68 14.77
C LYS A 73 -2.58 -1.60 15.32
N ASP A 74 -3.67 -1.72 14.56
CA ASP A 74 -4.84 -2.49 14.99
C ASP A 74 -4.69 -4.00 14.75
N ASN A 75 -3.96 -4.44 13.71
CA ASN A 75 -3.96 -5.82 13.23
C ASN A 75 -2.60 -6.51 13.34
N MET A 76 -1.50 -5.82 13.06
CA MET A 76 -0.15 -6.37 12.92
C MET A 76 0.89 -5.41 13.51
N PRO A 77 0.83 -5.10 14.82
CA PRO A 77 1.68 -4.06 15.41
C PRO A 77 3.20 -4.35 15.29
N GLU A 78 3.57 -5.60 15.04
CA GLU A 78 4.96 -5.99 14.75
C GLU A 78 5.46 -5.54 13.36
N TRP A 79 4.57 -5.03 12.49
CA TRP A 79 4.89 -4.47 11.16
C TRP A 79 4.97 -2.95 11.17
N GLU A 80 4.95 -2.32 12.32
CA GLU A 80 5.10 -0.88 12.45
C GLU A 80 6.60 -0.50 12.37
N TYR A 81 6.94 0.35 11.42
CA TYR A 81 8.29 0.86 11.19
C TYR A 81 8.30 2.39 11.30
N ASP A 82 9.40 2.96 11.79
CA ASP A 82 9.55 4.38 12.08
C ASP A 82 9.89 5.25 10.85
N ASN A 83 10.37 4.63 9.75
CA ASN A 83 10.68 5.36 8.54
C ASN A 83 9.43 5.52 7.66
N VAL A 84 8.97 6.75 7.53
CA VAL A 84 7.85 7.12 6.68
C VAL A 84 8.32 8.02 5.55
N PHE A 85 7.88 7.72 4.33
CA PHE A 85 8.20 8.49 3.13
C PHE A 85 6.94 8.96 2.45
N SER A 86 6.92 10.22 2.03
CA SER A 86 5.89 10.74 1.12
C SER A 86 6.25 10.45 -0.33
N VAL A 87 5.24 10.12 -1.15
CA VAL A 87 5.40 9.82 -2.57
C VAL A 87 4.57 10.78 -3.40
N GLU A 88 5.21 11.43 -4.37
CA GLU A 88 4.54 12.23 -5.38
C GLU A 88 4.57 11.50 -6.73
N LEU A 89 3.40 11.37 -7.36
CA LEU A 89 3.22 10.60 -8.59
C LEU A 89 2.76 11.48 -9.75
N ASP A 90 3.05 11.02 -10.96
CA ASP A 90 2.40 11.51 -12.16
C ASP A 90 1.03 10.82 -12.30
N PRO A 91 -0.09 11.56 -12.13
CA PRO A 91 -1.42 10.96 -12.18
C PRO A 91 -1.78 10.41 -13.58
N SER A 92 -1.11 10.83 -14.63
CA SER A 92 -1.34 10.33 -16.00
C SER A 92 -0.79 8.91 -16.22
N LYS A 93 0.09 8.45 -15.33
CA LYS A 93 0.75 7.15 -15.40
C LYS A 93 0.11 6.08 -14.50
N VAL A 94 -0.79 6.50 -13.60
CA VAL A 94 -1.36 5.63 -12.56
C VAL A 94 -2.85 5.45 -12.82
N LEU A 95 -3.29 4.21 -12.95
CA LEU A 95 -4.72 3.88 -13.03
C LEU A 95 -5.36 4.12 -11.67
N LYS A 96 -6.38 4.97 -11.62
CA LYS A 96 -7.13 5.25 -10.40
C LYS A 96 -8.50 4.57 -10.42
N LEU A 97 -8.80 3.78 -9.39
CA LEU A 97 -10.11 3.17 -9.14
C LEU A 97 -10.71 3.81 -7.88
N SER A 98 -11.82 4.52 -8.04
CA SER A 98 -12.42 5.32 -6.95
C SER A 98 -13.82 4.86 -6.55
N SER A 99 -14.39 3.92 -7.30
CA SER A 99 -15.74 3.42 -7.07
C SER A 99 -15.82 1.90 -7.22
N TYR A 100 -16.93 1.34 -6.75
CA TYR A 100 -17.21 -0.08 -6.97
C TYR A 100 -17.35 -0.40 -8.46
N ASP A 101 -17.93 0.50 -9.22
CA ASP A 101 -18.14 0.31 -10.66
C ASP A 101 -16.80 0.31 -11.40
N ASP A 102 -15.84 1.19 -11.00
CA ASP A 102 -14.48 1.16 -11.54
C ASP A 102 -13.80 -0.19 -11.27
N ILE A 103 -13.94 -0.73 -10.05
CA ILE A 103 -13.40 -2.05 -9.69
C ILE A 103 -14.03 -3.17 -10.53
N MET A 104 -15.33 -3.12 -10.76
CA MET A 104 -16.03 -4.12 -11.57
C MET A 104 -15.63 -4.04 -13.05
N GLU A 105 -15.52 -2.84 -13.60
CA GLU A 105 -15.05 -2.62 -14.97
C GLU A 105 -13.60 -3.08 -15.15
N PHE A 106 -12.72 -2.69 -14.25
CA PHE A 106 -11.32 -3.15 -14.19
C PHE A 106 -11.24 -4.67 -14.13
N THR A 107 -12.00 -5.28 -13.21
CA THR A 107 -12.05 -6.74 -13.08
C THR A 107 -12.52 -7.39 -14.39
N SER A 108 -13.58 -6.88 -15.00
CA SER A 108 -14.09 -7.41 -16.28
C SER A 108 -13.05 -7.37 -17.39
N ARG A 109 -12.25 -6.29 -17.46
CA ARG A 109 -11.24 -6.07 -18.50
C ARG A 109 -9.99 -6.92 -18.32
N TYR A 110 -9.51 -7.10 -17.09
CA TYR A 110 -8.19 -7.69 -16.80
C TYR A 110 -8.25 -9.04 -16.06
N ARG A 111 -9.45 -9.54 -15.77
CA ARG A 111 -9.59 -10.83 -15.07
C ARG A 111 -9.01 -11.99 -15.85
N LYS A 112 -8.43 -12.92 -15.12
CA LYS A 112 -8.02 -14.23 -15.62
C LYS A 112 -8.43 -15.32 -14.61
N ASN A 113 -8.99 -16.41 -15.11
CA ASN A 113 -9.26 -17.56 -14.25
C ASN A 113 -7.94 -18.31 -14.01
N TYR A 114 -7.59 -18.45 -12.74
CA TYR A 114 -6.38 -19.13 -12.31
C TYR A 114 -6.75 -20.12 -11.20
N HIS A 115 -6.65 -21.41 -11.45
CA HIS A 115 -7.03 -22.47 -10.51
C HIS A 115 -8.43 -22.32 -9.89
N GLY A 116 -9.41 -21.83 -10.66
CA GLY A 116 -10.78 -21.63 -10.19
C GLY A 116 -11.05 -20.28 -9.50
N PHE A 117 -10.02 -19.45 -9.32
CA PHE A 117 -10.14 -18.11 -8.76
C PHE A 117 -10.06 -17.03 -9.84
N ILE A 118 -10.81 -15.95 -9.65
CA ILE A 118 -10.68 -14.75 -10.49
C ILE A 118 -9.52 -13.93 -9.96
N MET A 119 -8.44 -13.89 -10.73
CA MET A 119 -7.25 -13.08 -10.51
C MET A 119 -7.15 -11.99 -11.57
N ILE A 120 -6.15 -11.11 -11.45
CA ILE A 120 -5.86 -10.06 -12.44
C ILE A 120 -4.61 -10.42 -13.24
N ASP A 121 -4.70 -10.21 -14.54
CA ASP A 121 -3.55 -10.27 -15.46
C ASP A 121 -2.79 -8.93 -15.40
N TRP A 122 -1.93 -8.79 -14.38
CA TRP A 122 -1.12 -7.59 -14.17
C TRP A 122 -0.13 -7.35 -15.32
N GLY A 123 0.22 -8.41 -16.06
CA GLY A 123 1.02 -8.26 -17.28
C GLY A 123 0.33 -7.41 -18.33
N LYS A 124 -1.00 -7.53 -18.49
CA LYS A 124 -1.76 -6.65 -19.37
C LYS A 124 -1.91 -5.23 -18.81
N VAL A 125 -2.18 -5.10 -17.50
CA VAL A 125 -2.31 -3.79 -16.86
C VAL A 125 -1.02 -2.98 -16.99
N SER A 126 0.14 -3.63 -16.83
CA SER A 126 1.45 -2.99 -16.89
C SER A 126 1.85 -2.52 -18.30
N GLN A 127 1.18 -2.97 -19.34
CA GLN A 127 1.37 -2.45 -20.70
C GLN A 127 0.72 -1.08 -20.90
N GLU A 128 -0.26 -0.73 -20.08
CA GLU A 128 -1.05 0.50 -20.21
C GLU A 128 -0.71 1.52 -19.12
N TYR A 129 -0.32 1.05 -17.93
CA TYR A 129 -0.10 1.89 -16.74
C TYR A 129 1.21 1.52 -16.03
N SER A 130 1.76 2.48 -15.32
CA SER A 130 2.97 2.32 -14.49
C SER A 130 2.66 2.03 -13.02
N GLY A 131 1.39 2.08 -12.65
CA GLY A 131 0.89 1.83 -11.30
C GLY A 131 -0.63 1.82 -11.24
N ILE A 132 -1.15 1.46 -10.08
CA ILE A 132 -2.57 1.48 -9.74
C ILE A 132 -2.77 2.11 -8.36
N GLU A 133 -3.87 2.84 -8.19
CA GLU A 133 -4.33 3.39 -6.92
C GLU A 133 -5.80 3.06 -6.72
N ILE A 134 -6.14 2.51 -5.55
CA ILE A 134 -7.52 2.27 -5.13
C ILE A 134 -7.82 3.16 -3.93
N SER A 135 -8.56 4.22 -4.14
CA SER A 135 -8.93 5.18 -3.11
C SER A 135 -10.26 5.86 -3.48
N PRO A 136 -11.23 5.84 -2.54
CA PRO A 136 -11.22 5.24 -1.20
C PRO A 136 -11.21 3.71 -1.22
N TYR A 137 -10.98 3.08 -0.06
CA TYR A 137 -11.14 1.64 0.09
C TYR A 137 -12.58 1.21 -0.08
N ILE A 138 -12.82 0.23 -0.95
CA ILE A 138 -14.17 -0.22 -1.33
C ILE A 138 -14.49 -1.56 -0.66
N GLY A 139 -14.93 -1.54 0.59
CA GLY A 139 -15.15 -2.74 1.41
C GLY A 139 -16.08 -3.78 0.77
N ARG A 140 -17.14 -3.34 0.04
CA ARG A 140 -18.06 -4.28 -0.66
C ARG A 140 -17.40 -5.07 -1.79
N ALA A 141 -16.24 -4.63 -2.31
CA ALA A 141 -15.48 -5.32 -3.35
C ALA A 141 -14.66 -6.51 -2.79
N ARG A 142 -14.53 -6.67 -1.48
CA ARG A 142 -13.83 -7.82 -0.86
C ARG A 142 -14.41 -9.19 -1.22
N LYS A 143 -15.56 -9.26 -1.86
CA LYS A 143 -16.13 -10.51 -2.41
C LYS A 143 -15.37 -10.99 -3.65
N LEU A 144 -14.58 -10.13 -4.29
CA LEU A 144 -13.72 -10.49 -5.42
C LEU A 144 -12.42 -11.09 -4.87
N ASN A 145 -12.01 -12.27 -5.39
CA ASN A 145 -10.83 -12.97 -4.90
C ASN A 145 -9.57 -12.10 -4.92
N TRP A 146 -9.31 -11.42 -6.03
CA TRP A 146 -8.12 -10.59 -6.17
C TRP A 146 -8.14 -9.37 -5.24
N TYR A 147 -9.33 -8.79 -4.97
CA TYR A 147 -9.45 -7.60 -4.12
C TYR A 147 -9.48 -7.95 -2.62
N TYR A 148 -9.76 -9.20 -2.27
CA TYR A 148 -9.87 -9.64 -0.87
C TYR A 148 -8.63 -9.32 -0.03
N THR A 149 -7.46 -9.35 -0.66
CA THR A 149 -6.16 -9.09 -0.02
C THR A 149 -5.80 -7.61 0.09
N TRP A 150 -6.64 -6.70 -0.45
CA TRP A 150 -6.49 -5.26 -0.26
C TRP A 150 -7.18 -4.85 1.04
N ASP A 151 -6.42 -4.28 1.97
CA ASP A 151 -6.89 -4.02 3.33
C ASP A 151 -7.23 -2.55 3.57
N VAL A 152 -6.59 -1.62 2.83
CA VAL A 152 -6.75 -0.18 2.98
C VAL A 152 -6.75 0.53 1.63
N ALA A 153 -7.10 1.83 1.63
CA ALA A 153 -6.87 2.70 0.48
C ALA A 153 -5.37 2.79 0.21
N SER A 154 -4.94 2.28 -0.96
CA SER A 154 -3.53 2.09 -1.26
C SER A 154 -3.27 2.00 -2.76
N GLY A 155 -2.01 2.02 -3.14
CA GLY A 155 -1.58 1.82 -4.51
C GLY A 155 -0.25 1.10 -4.62
N CYS A 156 0.08 0.70 -5.83
CA CYS A 156 1.33 0.03 -6.16
C CYS A 156 1.90 0.59 -7.46
N ILE A 157 3.18 0.89 -7.46
CA ILE A 157 3.94 1.36 -8.61
C ILE A 157 4.94 0.29 -9.04
N TRP A 158 4.95 -0.06 -10.31
CA TRP A 158 5.88 -1.03 -10.88
C TRP A 158 6.86 -0.43 -11.90
N ASN A 159 6.65 0.83 -12.29
CA ASN A 159 7.58 1.56 -13.15
C ASN A 159 7.88 2.93 -12.57
N GLN A 160 9.18 3.26 -12.49
CA GLN A 160 9.70 4.52 -11.93
C GLN A 160 9.24 5.77 -12.69
N ASP A 161 8.81 5.64 -13.94
CA ASP A 161 8.35 6.78 -14.75
C ASP A 161 7.07 7.44 -14.19
N ALA A 162 6.36 6.75 -13.28
CA ALA A 162 5.25 7.33 -12.53
C ALA A 162 5.69 8.14 -11.30
N VAL A 163 6.93 7.99 -10.84
CA VAL A 163 7.41 8.61 -9.59
C VAL A 163 8.05 9.96 -9.88
N LYS A 164 7.51 11.03 -9.31
CA LYS A 164 8.10 12.38 -9.34
C LYS A 164 9.08 12.60 -8.22
N SER A 165 8.71 12.19 -7.00
CA SER A 165 9.61 12.27 -5.84
C SER A 165 9.22 11.27 -4.75
N ILE A 166 10.21 10.84 -3.98
CA ILE A 166 10.06 10.12 -2.70
C ILE A 166 10.90 10.87 -1.67
N LYS A 167 10.29 11.27 -0.56
CA LYS A 167 10.96 12.07 0.48
C LYS A 167 10.64 11.50 1.85
N LYS A 168 11.65 11.35 2.70
CA LYS A 168 11.45 11.01 4.11
C LYS A 168 10.67 12.14 4.79
N VAL A 169 9.67 11.77 5.58
CA VAL A 169 8.85 12.68 6.38
C VAL A 169 9.60 13.06 7.66
#